data_16e81a3845376842340a1e47b0abdb8b
#
_entry.id   16e81a3845376842340a1e47b0abdb8b
#
_cell.length_a   1.000
_cell.length_b   1.000
_cell.length_c   1.000
_cell.angle_alpha   90.00
_cell.angle_beta   90.00
_cell.angle_gamma   90.00
#
_symmetry.space_group_name_H-M   'P 1'
#
loop_
_entity.id
_entity.type
_entity.pdbx_description
1 polymer ?
#
loop_
_entity_poly.entity_id
_entity_poly.type
_entity_poly.pdbx_seq_one_letter_code
_entity_poly.pdbx_strand_id
1 'polypeptide(L)'
;MHQRARIQIPWNIELKDRACIGDGANLYSLDLIVVGQQVIVSQESYLCTGTHDLEDESLPLMTAPIRIGARAFIGARAFILPGVSIGPGAIVGASAVVTCDVEPRVTVAGNPARPIRTARQPA
;
A
#
# COMPACT_ATOMS: atom_id res chain seq x y z
N MET A 1 -10.23 -0.68 -11.95
CA MET A 1 -10.27 0.28 -10.83
C MET A 1 -11.71 0.70 -10.58
N HIS A 2 -12.10 0.78 -9.33
CA HIS A 2 -13.46 1.21 -8.98
C HIS A 2 -13.63 2.71 -9.24
N GLN A 3 -14.81 3.13 -9.73
CA GLN A 3 -15.05 4.53 -10.10
C GLN A 3 -15.00 5.52 -8.92
N ARG A 4 -15.14 5.05 -7.68
CA ARG A 4 -15.00 5.89 -6.48
C ARG A 4 -13.60 5.85 -5.86
N ALA A 5 -12.67 5.16 -6.48
CA ALA A 5 -11.27 5.24 -6.06
C ALA A 5 -10.74 6.65 -6.35
N ARG A 6 -9.86 7.14 -5.48
CA ARG A 6 -9.28 8.48 -5.61
C ARG A 6 -7.83 8.41 -6.02
N ILE A 7 -7.47 9.21 -7.01
CA ILE A 7 -6.10 9.29 -7.52
C ILE A 7 -5.73 10.76 -7.57
N GLN A 8 -4.64 11.15 -6.88
CA GLN A 8 -4.21 12.55 -6.85
C GLN A 8 -3.50 12.98 -8.11
N ILE A 9 -2.50 12.22 -8.51
CA ILE A 9 -1.70 12.54 -9.70
C ILE A 9 -1.64 11.29 -10.57
N PRO A 10 -2.50 11.17 -11.59
CA PRO A 10 -2.62 9.91 -12.35
C PRO A 10 -1.35 9.45 -13.03
N TRP A 11 -0.49 10.38 -13.50
CA TRP A 11 0.74 9.98 -14.19
C TRP A 11 1.82 9.46 -13.24
N ASN A 12 1.61 9.57 -11.92
CA ASN A 12 2.49 8.93 -10.93
C ASN A 12 2.00 7.54 -10.53
N ILE A 13 1.01 6.99 -11.22
CA ILE A 13 0.46 5.68 -10.90
C ILE A 13 0.67 4.74 -12.06
N GLU A 14 1.24 3.59 -11.77
CA GLU A 14 1.39 2.50 -12.73
C GLU A 14 0.59 1.31 -12.22
N LEU A 15 -0.49 0.98 -12.90
CA LEU A 15 -1.30 -0.19 -12.61
C LEU A 15 -0.97 -1.26 -13.63
N LYS A 16 -0.43 -2.37 -13.16
CA LYS A 16 -0.09 -3.48 -14.04
C LYS A 16 -1.31 -4.34 -14.32
N ASP A 17 -1.11 -5.39 -15.10
CA ASP A 17 -2.19 -6.19 -15.63
C ASP A 17 -3.07 -6.79 -14.53
N ARG A 18 -4.39 -6.64 -14.68
CA ARG A 18 -5.39 -7.15 -13.74
C ARG A 18 -5.26 -6.64 -12.30
N ALA A 19 -4.58 -5.53 -12.09
CA ALA A 19 -4.60 -4.89 -10.78
C ALA A 19 -5.99 -4.34 -10.50
N CYS A 20 -6.47 -4.55 -9.27
CA CYS A 20 -7.80 -4.10 -8.84
C CYS A 20 -7.66 -3.09 -7.72
N ILE A 21 -8.30 -1.93 -7.91
CA ILE A 21 -8.35 -0.88 -6.89
C ILE A 21 -9.80 -0.77 -6.43
N GLY A 22 -10.03 -1.02 -5.16
CA GLY A 22 -11.37 -1.10 -4.59
C GLY A 22 -12.05 0.24 -4.38
N ASP A 23 -13.32 0.16 -4.01
CA ASP A 23 -14.17 1.32 -3.76
C ASP A 23 -13.61 2.18 -2.63
N GLY A 24 -13.51 3.48 -2.85
CA GLY A 24 -13.05 4.42 -1.85
C GLY A 24 -11.56 4.35 -1.53
N ALA A 25 -10.80 3.50 -2.20
CA ALA A 25 -9.35 3.47 -2.03
C ALA A 25 -8.75 4.81 -2.49
N ASN A 26 -7.73 5.28 -1.76
CA ASN A 26 -7.08 6.54 -2.04
C ASN A 26 -5.61 6.29 -2.38
N LEU A 27 -5.23 6.63 -3.60
CA LEU A 27 -3.84 6.57 -4.05
C LEU A 27 -3.28 7.99 -4.04
N TYR A 28 -2.69 8.36 -2.92
CA TYR A 28 -2.12 9.69 -2.74
C TYR A 28 -0.73 9.72 -3.35
N SER A 29 -0.69 9.98 -4.65
CA SER A 29 0.45 9.74 -5.53
C SER A 29 1.28 11.00 -5.80
N LEU A 30 1.72 11.67 -4.75
CA LEU A 30 2.70 12.77 -4.89
C LEU A 30 4.04 12.22 -5.39
N ASP A 31 4.31 10.95 -5.13
CA ASP A 31 5.40 10.19 -5.72
C ASP A 31 4.83 8.96 -6.40
N LEU A 32 5.67 8.17 -7.03
CA LEU A 32 5.26 7.01 -7.82
C LEU A 32 4.60 5.94 -6.96
N ILE A 33 3.48 5.40 -7.43
CA ILE A 33 2.85 4.21 -6.89
C ILE A 33 2.81 3.16 -8.00
N VAL A 34 3.48 2.03 -7.80
CA VAL A 34 3.45 0.90 -8.73
C VAL A 34 2.63 -0.21 -8.09
N VAL A 35 1.53 -0.56 -8.74
CA VAL A 35 0.66 -1.67 -8.32
C VAL A 35 0.89 -2.82 -9.28
N GLY A 36 1.48 -3.90 -8.79
CA GLY A 36 1.86 -5.05 -9.60
C GLY A 36 0.67 -5.79 -10.20
N GLN A 37 0.96 -6.74 -11.08
CA GLN A 37 -0.10 -7.50 -11.73
C GLN A 37 -0.89 -8.31 -10.71
N GLN A 38 -2.20 -8.40 -10.92
CA GLN A 38 -3.12 -9.18 -10.09
C GLN A 38 -3.09 -8.80 -8.60
N VAL A 39 -2.62 -7.61 -8.27
CA VAL A 39 -2.73 -7.07 -6.92
C VAL A 39 -4.16 -6.65 -6.66
N ILE A 40 -4.63 -6.90 -5.45
CA ILE A 40 -5.93 -6.39 -4.99
C ILE A 40 -5.67 -5.36 -3.91
N VAL A 41 -6.08 -4.13 -4.16
CA VAL A 41 -6.13 -3.07 -3.16
C VAL A 41 -7.59 -2.94 -2.75
N SER A 42 -7.91 -3.37 -1.53
CA SER A 42 -9.30 -3.45 -1.08
C SER A 42 -9.90 -2.06 -0.80
N GLN A 43 -11.19 -2.04 -0.54
CA GLN A 43 -11.91 -0.77 -0.35
C GLN A 43 -11.34 0.06 0.78
N GLU A 44 -11.36 1.35 0.59
CA GLU A 44 -10.95 2.38 1.56
C GLU A 44 -9.50 2.26 2.04
N SER A 45 -8.66 1.52 1.32
CA SER A 45 -7.23 1.50 1.61
C SER A 45 -6.60 2.84 1.23
N TYR A 46 -5.52 3.20 1.91
CA TYR A 46 -4.81 4.45 1.64
C TYR A 46 -3.36 4.15 1.32
N LEU A 47 -2.94 4.45 0.08
CA LEU A 47 -1.54 4.35 -0.34
C LEU A 47 -0.98 5.77 -0.32
N CYS A 48 -0.15 6.09 0.68
CA CYS A 48 0.29 7.45 0.94
C CYS A 48 1.77 7.61 0.61
N THR A 49 2.09 8.40 -0.41
CA THR A 49 3.48 8.66 -0.79
C THR A 49 4.04 9.96 -0.22
N GLY A 50 3.24 10.73 0.48
CA GLY A 50 3.69 12.03 1.00
C GLY A 50 3.52 12.14 2.50
N THR A 51 4.47 12.80 3.14
CA THR A 51 4.44 13.14 4.54
C THR A 51 5.27 14.40 4.77
N HIS A 52 5.36 14.84 6.01
CA HIS A 52 6.21 15.97 6.38
C HIS A 52 7.32 15.51 7.32
N ASP A 53 8.46 16.15 7.22
CA ASP A 53 9.54 15.94 8.18
C ASP A 53 9.18 16.67 9.47
N LEU A 54 8.77 15.91 10.48
CA LEU A 54 8.31 16.48 11.76
C LEU A 54 9.46 16.94 12.64
N GLU A 55 10.71 16.60 12.30
CA GLU A 55 11.88 17.05 13.03
C GLU A 55 12.37 18.43 12.57
N ASP A 56 11.87 18.91 11.43
CA ASP A 56 12.20 20.22 10.89
C ASP A 56 11.02 21.17 11.14
N GLU A 57 11.27 22.30 11.81
CA GLU A 57 10.22 23.28 12.12
C GLU A 57 9.50 23.81 10.88
N SER A 58 10.14 23.83 9.71
CA SER A 58 9.50 24.25 8.48
C SER A 58 8.55 23.20 7.90
N LEU A 59 8.53 21.99 8.47
CA LEU A 59 7.67 20.88 8.04
C LEU A 59 7.73 20.63 6.52
N PRO A 60 8.94 20.45 5.95
CA PRO A 60 9.03 20.26 4.50
C PRO A 60 8.29 18.99 4.07
N LEU A 61 7.67 19.05 2.90
CA LEU A 61 7.01 17.90 2.32
C LEU A 61 8.07 16.88 1.88
N MET A 62 7.88 15.64 2.30
CA MET A 62 8.73 14.53 1.90
C MET A 62 7.89 13.50 1.17
N THR A 63 8.41 12.98 0.07
CA THR A 63 7.73 11.95 -0.71
C THR A 63 8.64 10.76 -0.93
N ALA A 64 8.05 9.59 -1.08
CA ALA A 64 8.77 8.38 -1.43
C ALA A 64 7.83 7.41 -2.13
N PRO A 65 8.31 6.63 -3.10
CA PRO A 65 7.45 5.75 -3.88
C PRO A 65 6.96 4.56 -3.07
N ILE A 66 5.80 4.04 -3.47
CA ILE A 66 5.25 2.77 -2.96
C ILE A 66 5.26 1.77 -4.11
N ARG A 67 5.76 0.57 -3.84
CA ARG A 67 5.78 -0.51 -4.82
C ARG A 67 5.10 -1.73 -4.23
N ILE A 68 4.13 -2.28 -4.94
CA ILE A 68 3.38 -3.46 -4.51
C ILE A 68 3.65 -4.55 -5.52
N GLY A 69 4.27 -5.63 -5.07
CA GLY A 69 4.64 -6.76 -5.91
C GLY A 69 3.42 -7.55 -6.38
N ALA A 70 3.62 -8.34 -7.44
CA ALA A 70 2.54 -9.08 -8.08
C ALA A 70 1.77 -9.96 -7.09
N ARG A 71 0.47 -10.02 -7.26
CA ARG A 71 -0.45 -10.88 -6.50
C ARG A 71 -0.49 -10.61 -5.00
N ALA A 72 0.05 -9.49 -4.54
CA ALA A 72 -0.12 -9.07 -3.15
C ALA A 72 -1.57 -8.67 -2.90
N PHE A 73 -1.99 -8.76 -1.64
CA PHE A 73 -3.33 -8.39 -1.20
C PHE A 73 -3.23 -7.31 -0.13
N ILE A 74 -3.89 -6.20 -0.38
CA ILE A 74 -3.96 -5.09 0.59
C ILE A 74 -5.38 -5.07 1.14
N GLY A 75 -5.50 -5.40 2.42
CA GLY A 75 -6.80 -5.49 3.10
C GLY A 75 -7.52 -4.16 3.21
N ALA A 76 -8.82 -4.20 3.45
CA ALA A 76 -9.65 -3.01 3.54
C ALA A 76 -9.13 -2.05 4.62
N ARG A 77 -9.11 -0.77 4.30
CA ARG A 77 -8.67 0.31 5.21
C ARG A 77 -7.23 0.21 5.67
N ALA A 78 -6.41 -0.61 5.01
CA ALA A 78 -4.98 -0.61 5.32
C ALA A 78 -4.36 0.73 4.92
N PHE A 79 -3.36 1.14 5.66
CA PHE A 79 -2.64 2.39 5.41
C PHE A 79 -1.18 2.05 5.13
N ILE A 80 -0.72 2.37 3.91
CA ILE A 80 0.65 2.11 3.47
C ILE A 80 1.40 3.44 3.46
N LEU A 81 2.51 3.51 4.19
CA LEU A 81 3.28 4.73 4.34
C LEU A 81 4.30 4.93 3.21
N PRO A 82 4.80 6.18 3.05
CA PRO A 82 5.77 6.48 2.00
C PRO A 82 7.00 5.58 2.05
N GLY A 83 7.46 5.16 0.88
CA GLY A 83 8.69 4.40 0.73
C GLY A 83 8.56 2.91 0.96
N VAL A 84 7.36 2.40 1.27
CA VAL A 84 7.15 0.99 1.57
C VAL A 84 7.12 0.17 0.29
N SER A 85 7.84 -0.96 0.29
CA SER A 85 7.76 -1.97 -0.75
C SER A 85 7.08 -3.21 -0.18
N ILE A 86 6.02 -3.65 -0.85
CA ILE A 86 5.27 -4.86 -0.49
C ILE A 86 5.69 -5.97 -1.44
N GLY A 87 6.24 -7.05 -0.91
CA GLY A 87 6.74 -8.16 -1.72
C GLY A 87 5.63 -8.91 -2.45
N PRO A 88 5.97 -9.60 -3.56
CA PRO A 88 4.98 -10.39 -4.30
C PRO A 88 4.29 -11.41 -3.39
N GLY A 89 2.99 -11.56 -3.55
CA GLY A 89 2.20 -12.52 -2.79
C GLY A 89 2.03 -12.20 -1.31
N ALA A 90 2.54 -11.06 -0.83
CA ALA A 90 2.36 -10.65 0.56
C ALA A 90 0.90 -10.29 0.82
N ILE A 91 0.50 -10.41 2.08
CA ILE A 91 -0.85 -10.08 2.52
C ILE A 91 -0.76 -9.02 3.62
N VAL A 92 -1.46 -7.92 3.41
CA VAL A 92 -1.62 -6.88 4.42
C VAL A 92 -3.02 -6.98 4.99
N GLY A 93 -3.13 -7.22 6.28
CA GLY A 93 -4.42 -7.37 6.95
C GLY A 93 -5.24 -6.09 6.93
N ALA A 94 -6.56 -6.24 7.10
CA ALA A 94 -7.46 -5.09 7.16
C ALA A 94 -7.06 -4.14 8.29
N SER A 95 -7.15 -2.85 8.03
CA SER A 95 -6.82 -1.77 8.98
C SER A 95 -5.38 -1.78 9.48
N ALA A 96 -4.49 -2.53 8.84
CA ALA A 96 -3.07 -2.52 9.21
C ALA A 96 -2.42 -1.19 8.81
N VAL A 97 -1.44 -0.75 9.59
CA VAL A 97 -0.63 0.43 9.26
C VAL A 97 0.79 -0.05 8.97
N VAL A 98 1.15 -0.06 7.68
CA VAL A 98 2.42 -0.61 7.22
C VAL A 98 3.46 0.50 7.17
N THR A 99 4.46 0.38 8.03
CA THR A 99 5.50 1.40 8.21
C THR A 99 6.84 0.99 7.64
N CYS A 100 7.01 -0.26 7.25
CA CYS A 100 8.25 -0.76 6.67
C CYS A 100 7.95 -1.83 5.63
N ASP A 101 8.98 -2.23 4.87
CA ASP A 101 8.84 -3.18 3.79
C ASP A 101 8.29 -4.51 4.28
N VAL A 102 7.54 -5.18 3.42
CA VAL A 102 6.96 -6.50 3.67
C VAL A 102 7.59 -7.50 2.73
N GLU A 103 8.18 -8.56 3.31
CA GLU A 103 8.81 -9.63 2.56
C GLU A 103 7.80 -10.38 1.67
N PRO A 104 8.27 -10.99 0.56
CA PRO A 104 7.39 -11.78 -0.28
C PRO A 104 6.64 -12.86 0.51
N ARG A 105 5.36 -13.01 0.23
CA ARG A 105 4.47 -14.04 0.77
C ARG A 105 4.29 -14.01 2.30
N VAL A 106 4.72 -12.93 2.93
CA VAL A 106 4.50 -12.74 4.37
C VAL A 106 3.15 -12.06 4.58
N THR A 107 2.47 -12.44 5.64
CA THR A 107 1.26 -11.76 6.10
C THR A 107 1.61 -10.85 7.26
N VAL A 108 1.21 -9.58 7.15
CA VAL A 108 1.39 -8.59 8.22
C VAL A 108 0.03 -8.07 8.66
N ALA A 109 -0.08 -7.70 9.92
CA ALA A 109 -1.31 -7.10 10.47
C ALA A 109 -0.98 -6.19 11.64
N GLY A 110 -1.91 -5.33 11.98
CA GLY A 110 -1.84 -4.47 13.16
C GLY A 110 -1.28 -3.08 12.88
N ASN A 111 -1.09 -2.33 13.95
CA ASN A 111 -0.54 -0.97 13.93
C ASN A 111 0.51 -0.81 15.04
N PRO A 112 1.81 -0.72 14.72
CA PRO A 112 2.37 -0.91 13.38
C PRO A 112 2.25 -2.35 12.92
N ALA A 113 2.15 -2.56 11.62
CA ALA A 113 2.00 -3.89 11.06
C ALA A 113 3.22 -4.75 11.34
N ARG A 114 2.97 -5.99 11.73
CA ARG A 114 4.02 -6.97 12.02
C ARG A 114 3.67 -8.29 11.37
N PRO A 115 4.67 -9.11 11.00
CA PRO A 115 4.39 -10.44 10.48
C PRO A 115 3.57 -11.26 11.45
N ILE A 116 2.57 -11.96 10.92
CA ILE A 116 1.74 -12.88 11.68
C ILE A 116 1.72 -14.22 10.97
N ARG A 117 1.37 -15.28 11.73
CA ARG A 117 1.11 -16.58 11.15
C ARG A 117 -0.41 -16.76 11.04
N THR A 118 -0.88 -17.07 9.84
CA THR A 118 -2.28 -17.35 9.62
C THR A 118 -2.51 -18.84 9.42
N ALA A 119 -3.76 -19.29 9.58
CA ALA A 119 -4.12 -20.69 9.37
C ALA A 119 -3.90 -21.17 7.93
N ARG A 120 -3.77 -20.24 6.98
CA ARG A 120 -3.55 -20.55 5.56
C ARG A 120 -2.10 -20.66 5.17
N GLN A 121 -1.20 -20.23 6.06
CA GLN A 121 0.24 -20.27 5.76
C GLN A 121 0.80 -21.62 6.16
N PRO A 122 1.66 -22.20 5.32
CA PRO A 122 2.41 -23.39 5.72
C PRO A 122 3.24 -23.07 6.96
N ALA A 123 3.37 -24.04 7.82
CA ALA A 123 4.17 -23.86 9.04
C ALA A 123 5.64 -23.59 8.71
#